data_726eca49503b80a83cb5de48153ec88e
#
_entry.id   726eca49503b80a83cb5de48153ec88e
#
_cell.length_a   1.000
_cell.length_b   1.000
_cell.length_c   1.000
_cell.angle_alpha   90.00
_cell.angle_beta   90.00
_cell.angle_gamma   90.00
#
_symmetry.space_group_name_H-M   'P 1'
#
loop_
_entity.id
_entity.type
_entity.pdbx_description
1 polymer ?
#
loop_
_entity_poly.entity_id
_entity_poly.type
_entity_poly.pdbx_seq_one_letter_code
_entity_poly.pdbx_strand_id
1 'polypeptide(L)'
;EGERRLDKFLAGLRNTSSNAGELELLGRSEPADPDWSPRLEMLIQQTIDRHAHEFGRLEIGRPRCSKSLCMLTAVATTRNPQQLAQADFQRLIYTYMMPEPWFRESFFDANTTVAGDATGDVYVSYFIRK
;
A
#
# COMPACT_ATOMS: atom_id res chain seq x y z
N GLU A 1 10.26 15.39 -0.05
CA GLU A 1 11.12 14.60 -0.95
C GLU A 1 10.66 13.15 -1.06
N GLY A 2 10.18 12.56 0.03
CA GLY A 2 9.65 11.20 0.00
C GLY A 2 8.46 11.06 -0.93
N GLU A 3 7.53 12.02 -0.92
CA GLU A 3 6.39 12.02 -1.81
C GLU A 3 6.81 12.10 -3.28
N ARG A 4 7.82 12.90 -3.58
CA ARG A 4 8.34 13.02 -4.94
C ARG A 4 8.96 11.71 -5.44
N ARG A 5 9.69 11.02 -4.57
CA ARG A 5 10.30 9.73 -4.90
C ARG A 5 9.23 8.67 -5.12
N LEU A 6 8.19 8.67 -4.28
CA LEU A 6 7.05 7.77 -4.42
C LEU A 6 6.33 8.02 -5.74
N ASP A 7 6.01 9.27 -6.05
CA ASP A 7 5.30 9.62 -7.27
C ASP A 7 6.11 9.22 -8.52
N LYS A 8 7.41 9.44 -8.50
CA LYS A 8 8.29 9.04 -9.60
C LYS A 8 8.31 7.52 -9.76
N PHE A 9 8.38 6.79 -8.65
CA PHE A 9 8.36 5.34 -8.68
C PHE A 9 7.05 4.82 -9.26
N LEU A 10 5.91 5.33 -8.79
CA LEU A 10 4.60 4.91 -9.28
C LEU A 10 4.39 5.24 -10.75
N ALA A 11 4.88 6.40 -11.21
CA ALA A 11 4.81 6.78 -12.60
C ALA A 11 5.61 5.80 -13.47
N GLY A 12 6.81 5.41 -13.03
CA GLY A 12 7.60 4.40 -13.72
C GLY A 12 6.91 3.04 -13.74
N LEU A 13 6.27 2.68 -12.64
CA LEU A 13 5.57 1.41 -12.51
C LEU A 13 4.41 1.29 -13.51
N ARG A 14 3.67 2.39 -13.75
CA ARG A 14 2.57 2.41 -14.73
C ARG A 14 3.04 2.12 -16.17
N ASN A 15 4.32 2.35 -16.45
CA ASN A 15 4.89 2.11 -17.77
C ASN A 15 5.51 0.73 -17.93
N THR A 16 5.40 -0.13 -16.91
CA THR A 16 5.89 -1.50 -16.98
C THR A 16 4.75 -2.45 -17.33
N SER A 17 5.08 -3.60 -17.91
CA SER A 17 4.10 -4.66 -18.18
C SER A 17 4.04 -5.69 -17.07
N SER A 18 4.42 -5.32 -15.86
CA SER A 18 4.31 -6.18 -14.68
C SER A 18 2.89 -6.19 -14.11
N ASN A 19 2.57 -7.19 -13.29
CA ASN A 19 1.29 -7.22 -12.56
C ASN A 19 1.10 -5.97 -11.70
N ALA A 20 2.15 -5.55 -11.01
CA ALA A 20 2.08 -4.33 -10.19
C ALA A 20 1.81 -3.10 -11.05
N GLY A 21 2.42 -3.02 -12.24
CA GLY A 21 2.19 -1.92 -13.18
C GLY A 21 0.75 -1.89 -13.67
N GLU A 22 0.19 -3.05 -13.98
CA GLU A 22 -1.21 -3.15 -14.40
C GLU A 22 -2.18 -2.74 -13.30
N LEU A 23 -1.92 -3.15 -12.05
CA LEU A 23 -2.74 -2.78 -10.91
C LEU A 23 -2.63 -1.28 -10.61
N GLU A 24 -1.45 -0.71 -10.70
CA GLU A 24 -1.24 0.72 -10.52
C GLU A 24 -2.02 1.52 -11.57
N LEU A 25 -1.97 1.10 -12.83
CA LEU A 25 -2.69 1.74 -13.91
C LEU A 25 -4.21 1.63 -13.71
N LEU A 26 -4.70 0.45 -13.34
CA LEU A 26 -6.11 0.22 -13.08
C LEU A 26 -6.61 1.09 -11.93
N GLY A 27 -5.89 1.11 -10.82
CA GLY A 27 -6.28 1.91 -9.66
C GLY A 27 -6.32 3.40 -9.94
N ARG A 28 -5.48 3.89 -10.87
CA ARG A 28 -5.46 5.29 -11.27
C ARG A 28 -6.57 5.65 -12.25
N SER A 29 -6.96 4.71 -13.10
CA SER A 29 -7.88 4.99 -14.21
C SER A 29 -9.34 4.75 -13.85
N GLU A 30 -9.65 3.87 -12.91
CA GLU A 30 -11.05 3.61 -12.57
C GLU A 30 -11.54 4.51 -11.43
N PRO A 31 -12.84 4.85 -11.42
CA PRO A 31 -13.42 5.66 -10.35
C PRO A 31 -13.52 4.88 -9.05
N ALA A 32 -13.73 5.61 -7.95
CA ALA A 32 -14.05 5.01 -6.66
C ALA A 32 -15.49 4.50 -6.66
N ASP A 33 -15.74 3.43 -5.89
CA ASP A 33 -17.09 3.01 -5.55
C ASP A 33 -17.56 3.92 -4.40
N PRO A 34 -18.71 4.63 -4.56
CA PRO A 34 -19.14 5.63 -3.56
C PRO A 34 -19.35 5.07 -2.15
N ASP A 35 -19.70 3.80 -2.03
CA ASP A 35 -19.97 3.18 -0.72
C ASP A 35 -18.78 2.37 -0.22
N TRP A 36 -18.22 1.55 -1.08
CA TRP A 36 -17.17 0.61 -0.71
C TRP A 36 -15.82 1.30 -0.49
N SER A 37 -15.41 2.17 -1.42
CA SER A 37 -14.07 2.76 -1.39
C SER A 37 -13.80 3.60 -0.14
N PRO A 38 -14.69 4.56 0.24
CA PRO A 38 -14.47 5.34 1.46
C PRO A 38 -14.47 4.47 2.72
N ARG A 39 -15.32 3.44 2.76
CA ARG A 39 -15.40 2.54 3.91
C ARG A 39 -14.09 1.79 4.10
N LEU A 40 -13.54 1.24 3.03
CA LEU A 40 -12.30 0.48 3.11
C LEU A 40 -11.09 1.39 3.39
N GLU A 41 -11.05 2.57 2.82
CA GLU A 41 -10.03 3.56 3.15
C GLU A 41 -10.02 3.88 4.65
N MET A 42 -11.20 4.05 5.23
CA MET A 42 -11.34 4.30 6.66
C MET A 42 -10.86 3.12 7.51
N LEU A 43 -11.26 1.91 7.16
CA LEU A 43 -10.88 0.71 7.90
C LEU A 43 -9.36 0.46 7.86
N ILE A 44 -8.76 0.65 6.70
CA ILE A 44 -7.32 0.53 6.54
C ILE A 44 -6.62 1.60 7.38
N GLN A 45 -7.07 2.85 7.29
CA GLN A 45 -6.46 3.96 8.04
C GLN A 45 -6.58 3.76 9.55
N GLN A 46 -7.72 3.27 10.04
CA GLN A 46 -7.90 2.98 11.46
C GLN A 46 -6.92 1.92 11.95
N THR A 47 -6.68 0.88 11.15
CA THR A 47 -5.71 -0.15 11.49
C THR A 47 -4.29 0.43 11.57
N ILE A 48 -3.92 1.27 10.63
CA ILE A 48 -2.64 1.95 10.63
C ILE A 48 -2.49 2.82 11.88
N ASP A 49 -3.50 3.63 12.19
CA ASP A 49 -3.46 4.56 13.33
C ASP A 49 -3.34 3.82 14.66
N ARG A 50 -4.00 2.68 14.76
CA ARG A 50 -3.97 1.85 15.98
C ARG A 50 -2.57 1.33 16.29
N HIS A 51 -1.75 1.12 15.27
CA HIS A 51 -0.42 0.55 15.40
C HIS A 51 0.69 1.53 15.00
N ALA A 52 0.38 2.81 14.85
CA ALA A 52 1.32 3.79 14.31
C ALA A 52 2.63 3.86 15.11
N HIS A 53 2.56 3.68 16.42
CA HIS A 53 3.74 3.74 17.30
C HIS A 53 4.78 2.65 17.00
N GLU A 54 4.39 1.58 16.32
CA GLU A 54 5.29 0.49 15.97
C GLU A 54 6.02 0.72 14.64
N PHE A 55 5.57 1.72 13.86
CA PHE A 55 6.03 1.91 12.49
C PHE A 55 6.72 3.27 12.26
N GLY A 56 7.51 3.71 13.26
CA GLY A 56 8.22 4.98 13.16
C GLY A 56 9.25 5.08 12.05
N ARG A 57 9.67 3.94 11.48
CA ARG A 57 10.59 3.90 10.34
C ARG A 57 9.88 4.16 9.01
N LEU A 58 8.55 4.17 9.01
CA LEU A 58 7.75 4.33 7.81
C LEU A 58 6.94 5.62 7.87
N GLU A 59 6.89 6.31 6.75
CA GLU A 59 5.89 7.32 6.49
C GLU A 59 4.84 6.65 5.61
N ILE A 60 3.70 6.31 6.20
CA ILE A 60 2.66 5.53 5.53
C ILE A 60 1.71 6.51 4.85
N GLY A 61 1.49 6.33 3.55
CA GLY A 61 0.58 7.15 2.77
C GLY A 61 -0.88 6.84 3.10
N ARG A 62 -1.77 7.73 2.70
CA ARG A 62 -3.22 7.49 2.84
C ARG A 62 -3.62 6.35 1.91
N PRO A 63 -4.40 5.39 2.39
CA PRO A 63 -4.92 4.35 1.50
C PRO A 63 -5.82 4.96 0.43
N ARG A 64 -5.75 4.43 -0.76
CA ARG A 64 -6.58 4.85 -1.89
C ARG A 64 -7.30 3.64 -2.45
N CYS A 65 -8.61 3.69 -2.46
CA CYS A 65 -9.43 2.62 -3.00
C CYS A 65 -10.18 3.10 -4.23
N SER A 66 -10.01 2.37 -5.33
CA SER A 66 -10.84 2.51 -6.51
C SER A 66 -11.96 1.47 -6.45
N LYS A 67 -12.65 1.24 -7.54
CA LYS A 67 -13.77 0.29 -7.59
C LYS A 67 -13.30 -1.15 -7.35
N SER A 68 -12.12 -1.53 -7.81
CA SER A 68 -11.66 -2.93 -7.84
C SER A 68 -10.55 -3.24 -6.86
N LEU A 69 -9.89 -2.25 -6.29
CA LEU A 69 -8.73 -2.49 -5.44
C LEU A 69 -8.44 -1.31 -4.51
N CYS A 70 -7.65 -1.59 -3.46
CA CYS A 70 -7.07 -0.56 -2.61
C CYS A 70 -5.56 -0.59 -2.74
N MET A 71 -4.94 0.58 -2.67
CA MET A 71 -3.50 0.75 -2.74
C MET A 71 -2.98 1.35 -1.44
N LEU A 72 -1.93 0.77 -0.90
CA LEU A 72 -1.23 1.28 0.28
C LEU A 72 0.23 1.52 -0.07
N THR A 73 0.74 2.69 0.27
CA THR A 73 2.12 3.08 0.00
C THR A 73 2.83 3.46 1.28
N ALA A 74 4.15 3.36 1.28
CA ALA A 74 4.98 3.82 2.39
C ALA A 74 6.37 4.19 1.91
N VAL A 75 7.02 5.08 2.64
CA VAL A 75 8.39 5.53 2.39
C VAL A 75 9.18 5.40 3.70
N ALA A 76 10.41 4.92 3.63
CA ALA A 76 11.28 4.88 4.79
C ALA A 76 11.65 6.30 5.23
N THR A 77 11.50 6.60 6.53
CA THR A 77 11.71 7.94 7.07
C THR A 77 13.16 8.25 7.36
N THR A 78 13.96 7.21 7.59
CA THR A 78 15.35 7.34 7.99
C THR A 78 16.21 6.35 7.21
N ARG A 79 17.53 6.42 7.46
CA ARG A 79 18.46 5.44 6.94
C ARG A 79 17.93 4.02 7.19
N ASN A 80 17.91 3.21 6.15
CA ASN A 80 17.23 1.91 6.15
C ASN A 80 18.25 0.77 5.93
N PRO A 81 19.19 0.55 6.87
CA PRO A 81 20.13 -0.56 6.72
C PRO A 81 19.39 -1.88 6.82
N GLN A 82 19.78 -2.87 6.01
CA GLN A 82 19.20 -4.21 6.03
C GLN A 82 17.70 -4.22 5.70
N GLN A 83 17.18 -3.14 5.11
CA GLN A 83 15.78 -3.05 4.67
C GLN A 83 14.75 -3.31 5.79
N LEU A 84 15.02 -2.79 6.99
CA LEU A 84 14.13 -2.97 8.13
C LEU A 84 12.74 -2.33 7.90
N ALA A 85 12.70 -1.23 7.15
CA ALA A 85 11.44 -0.58 6.81
C ALA A 85 10.55 -1.49 5.94
N GLN A 86 11.14 -2.28 5.05
CA GLN A 86 10.41 -3.26 4.25
C GLN A 86 9.77 -4.32 5.14
N ALA A 87 10.51 -4.84 6.11
CA ALA A 87 9.98 -5.83 7.06
C ALA A 87 8.84 -5.24 7.89
N ASP A 88 8.95 -3.97 8.29
CA ASP A 88 7.89 -3.28 9.01
C ASP A 88 6.63 -3.14 8.15
N PHE A 89 6.78 -2.78 6.89
CA PHE A 89 5.66 -2.65 5.97
C PHE A 89 4.95 -3.99 5.78
N GLN A 90 5.70 -5.06 5.59
CA GLN A 90 5.14 -6.41 5.49
C GLN A 90 4.42 -6.82 6.78
N ARG A 91 4.98 -6.51 7.95
CA ARG A 91 4.34 -6.83 9.22
C ARG A 91 3.02 -6.09 9.40
N LEU A 92 2.94 -4.82 9.01
CA LEU A 92 1.70 -4.06 9.04
C LEU A 92 0.60 -4.79 8.27
N ILE A 93 0.91 -5.27 7.09
CA ILE A 93 -0.06 -5.93 6.22
C ILE A 93 -0.38 -7.33 6.71
N TYR A 94 0.62 -8.18 6.90
CA TYR A 94 0.39 -9.60 7.18
C TYR A 94 -0.02 -9.87 8.63
N THR A 95 0.51 -9.12 9.58
CA THR A 95 0.26 -9.37 11.00
C THR A 95 -0.97 -8.62 11.52
N TYR A 96 -1.17 -7.37 11.07
CA TYR A 96 -2.21 -6.52 11.64
C TYR A 96 -3.41 -6.32 10.73
N MET A 97 -3.23 -6.34 9.44
CA MET A 97 -4.31 -6.01 8.48
C MET A 97 -5.02 -7.25 7.96
N MET A 98 -4.29 -8.20 7.42
CA MET A 98 -4.89 -9.39 6.81
C MET A 98 -5.72 -10.26 7.76
N PRO A 99 -5.38 -10.39 9.07
CA PRO A 99 -6.23 -11.18 9.98
C PRO A 99 -7.56 -10.52 10.34
N GLU A 100 -7.74 -9.24 10.03
CA GLU A 100 -8.99 -8.54 10.35
C GLU A 100 -10.16 -9.14 9.55
N PRO A 101 -11.33 -9.36 10.18
CA PRO A 101 -12.49 -9.94 9.46
C PRO A 101 -12.90 -9.12 8.26
N TRP A 102 -12.88 -7.78 8.36
CA TRP A 102 -13.26 -6.92 7.23
C TRP A 102 -12.30 -7.08 6.05
N PHE A 103 -11.02 -7.39 6.29
CA PHE A 103 -10.06 -7.60 5.22
C PHE A 103 -10.38 -8.89 4.46
N ARG A 104 -10.63 -9.98 5.19
CA ARG A 104 -10.97 -11.27 4.60
C ARG A 104 -12.26 -11.24 3.80
N GLU A 105 -13.23 -10.45 4.25
CA GLU A 105 -14.51 -10.31 3.57
C GLU A 105 -14.38 -9.47 2.30
N SER A 106 -13.46 -8.52 2.29
CA SER A 106 -13.36 -7.51 1.23
C SER A 106 -12.34 -7.83 0.15
N PHE A 107 -11.26 -8.51 0.49
CA PHE A 107 -10.12 -8.70 -0.40
C PHE A 107 -9.75 -10.17 -0.57
N PHE A 108 -9.24 -10.47 -1.77
CA PHE A 108 -8.40 -11.66 -1.96
C PHE A 108 -7.08 -11.45 -1.21
N ASP A 109 -6.22 -12.46 -1.18
CA ASP A 109 -4.92 -12.35 -0.53
C ASP A 109 -4.18 -11.11 -1.05
N ALA A 110 -3.53 -10.40 -0.12
CA ALA A 110 -2.77 -9.21 -0.50
C ALA A 110 -1.68 -9.58 -1.49
N ASN A 111 -1.69 -8.93 -2.63
CA ASN A 111 -0.62 -9.04 -3.58
C ASN A 111 0.47 -8.04 -3.16
N THR A 112 1.25 -8.41 -2.15
CA THR A 112 2.39 -7.59 -1.74
C THR A 112 3.50 -7.72 -2.75
N THR A 113 3.33 -7.04 -3.85
CA THR A 113 4.49 -6.72 -4.64
C THR A 113 5.20 -5.61 -3.89
N VAL A 114 6.16 -5.97 -3.08
CA VAL A 114 7.06 -4.96 -2.54
C VAL A 114 7.97 -4.56 -3.69
N ALA A 115 7.46 -3.72 -4.54
CA ALA A 115 8.30 -3.06 -5.50
C ALA A 115 8.94 -1.89 -4.76
N GLY A 116 10.21 -1.99 -4.50
CA GLY A 116 11.00 -0.88 -4.00
C GLY A 116 11.67 -0.17 -5.17
N ASP A 117 11.94 1.12 -5.02
CA ASP A 117 12.85 1.78 -5.92
C ASP A 117 14.26 1.20 -5.74
N ALA A 118 15.24 1.65 -6.52
CA ALA A 118 16.61 1.14 -6.46
C ALA A 118 17.27 1.29 -5.08
N THR A 119 16.77 2.19 -4.24
CA THR A 119 17.27 2.40 -2.87
C THR A 119 16.59 1.50 -1.85
N GLY A 120 15.45 0.87 -2.19
CA GLY A 120 14.67 0.05 -1.26
C GLY A 120 13.93 0.86 -0.21
N ASP A 121 13.67 2.15 -0.47
CA ASP A 121 13.04 3.06 0.50
C ASP A 121 11.58 3.36 0.22
N VAL A 122 11.05 2.92 -0.90
CA VAL A 122 9.67 3.17 -1.33
C VAL A 122 8.96 1.84 -1.52
N TYR A 123 7.74 1.72 -0.99
CA TYR A 123 6.97 0.47 -1.04
C TYR A 123 5.54 0.72 -1.47
N VAL A 124 4.95 -0.26 -2.15
CA VAL A 124 3.53 -0.24 -2.51
C VAL A 124 2.94 -1.64 -2.40
N SER A 125 1.70 -1.72 -1.95
CA SER A 125 0.94 -2.97 -1.93
C SER A 125 -0.48 -2.72 -2.47
N TYR A 126 -1.01 -3.72 -3.15
CA TYR A 126 -2.35 -3.66 -3.73
C TYR A 126 -3.22 -4.76 -3.13
N PHE A 127 -4.43 -4.40 -2.71
CA PHE A 127 -5.41 -5.33 -2.15
C PHE A 127 -6.57 -5.43 -3.13
N ILE A 128 -6.77 -6.60 -3.72
CA ILE A 128 -7.75 -6.81 -4.79
C ILE A 128 -9.10 -7.17 -4.18
N ARG A 129 -10.13 -6.42 -4.56
CA ARG A 129 -11.51 -6.63 -4.08
C ARG A 129 -12.06 -7.98 -4.56
N LYS A 130 -12.72 -8.68 -3.63
CA LYS A 130 -13.48 -9.88 -3.95
C LYS A 130 -14.71 -9.60 -4.80
#